data_af9dae21dfda323c3836c3922f66b763
#
_entry.id   af9dae21dfda323c3836c3922f66b763
#
_cell.length_a   1.000
_cell.length_b   1.000
_cell.length_c   1.000
_cell.angle_alpha   90.00
_cell.angle_beta   90.00
_cell.angle_gamma   90.00
#
_symmetry.space_group_name_H-M   'P 1'
#
loop_
_entity.id
_entity.type
_entity.pdbx_description
1 polymer ?
#
loop_
_entity_poly.entity_id
_entity_poly.type
_entity_poly.pdbx_seq_one_letter_code
_entity_poly.pdbx_strand_id
1 'polypeptide(L)'
;EMVRFFVDELQTPLWMHALSPRDPNAMFSVRPDHQWNGAYTAWPALAATGLYRIGRGDLATPWLRGLARSANQGPFGQCHFVESAVPPDSGGARKAFYEWPYGADWACSSSGSYLTTVIEGLFGVRATPFNGLSAAPQFAGFDPGAELHNLRYQGRFYAVSRNGLIPTR
;
A
#
# COMPACT_ATOMS: atom_id res chain seq x y z
N GLU A 1 5.56 19.43 6.42
CA GLU A 1 4.23 19.57 7.03
C GLU A 1 3.36 18.36 6.76
N MET A 2 3.06 17.97 5.50
CA MET A 2 2.23 16.79 5.16
C MET A 2 2.72 15.49 5.79
N VAL A 3 4.03 15.20 5.74
CA VAL A 3 4.58 13.98 6.36
C VAL A 3 4.35 13.96 7.87
N ARG A 4 4.50 15.11 8.53
CA ARG A 4 4.23 15.23 9.96
C ARG A 4 2.76 14.98 10.28
N PHE A 5 1.85 15.62 9.54
CA PHE A 5 0.41 15.35 9.68
C PHE A 5 0.10 13.86 9.50
N PHE A 6 0.68 13.26 8.50
CA PHE A 6 0.52 11.84 8.25
C PHE A 6 0.94 10.98 9.46
N VAL A 7 2.14 11.22 9.99
CA VAL A 7 2.68 10.46 11.13
C VAL A 7 1.86 10.68 12.39
N ASP A 8 1.46 11.92 12.65
CA ASP A 8 0.80 12.30 13.89
C ASP A 8 -0.70 11.94 13.93
N GLU A 9 -1.36 11.89 12.75
CA GLU A 9 -2.82 11.81 12.68
C GLU A 9 -3.33 10.54 11.97
N LEU A 10 -2.63 10.05 10.97
CA LEU A 10 -3.16 8.99 10.13
C LEU A 10 -2.43 7.66 10.30
N GLN A 11 -1.16 7.69 10.64
CA GLN A 11 -0.34 6.47 10.70
C GLN A 11 -0.76 5.58 11.86
N THR A 12 -0.96 4.30 11.57
CA THR A 12 -0.98 3.22 12.58
C THR A 12 0.29 2.37 12.44
N PRO A 13 0.57 1.45 13.35
CA PRO A 13 1.76 0.59 13.23
C PRO A 13 1.86 -0.19 11.93
N LEU A 14 0.73 -0.55 11.31
CA LEU A 14 0.70 -1.42 10.14
C LEU A 14 -0.13 -0.89 8.97
N TRP A 15 -0.88 0.18 9.16
CA TRP A 15 -1.69 0.79 8.12
C TRP A 15 -2.05 2.24 8.44
N MET A 16 -2.96 2.88 7.72
CA MET A 16 -3.38 4.24 8.03
C MET A 16 -4.90 4.35 8.21
N HIS A 17 -5.32 5.27 9.06
CA HIS A 17 -6.70 5.70 9.13
C HIS A 17 -7.15 6.40 7.86
N ALA A 18 -8.42 6.27 7.52
CA ALA A 18 -9.03 6.98 6.39
C ALA A 18 -9.13 8.50 6.65
N LEU A 19 -9.39 8.87 7.89
CA LEU A 19 -9.54 10.25 8.35
C LEU A 19 -8.76 10.46 9.65
N SER A 20 -8.39 11.70 9.95
CA SER A 20 -7.89 12.03 11.28
C SER A 20 -8.96 11.79 12.33
N PRO A 21 -8.67 11.15 13.46
CA PRO A 21 -9.61 10.98 14.56
C PRO A 21 -10.05 12.32 15.19
N ARG A 22 -9.34 13.41 14.89
CA ARG A 22 -9.68 14.77 15.34
C ARG A 22 -10.64 15.47 14.39
N ASP A 23 -10.93 14.92 13.22
CA ASP A 23 -11.90 15.50 12.30
C ASP A 23 -13.31 15.38 12.91
N PRO A 24 -14.06 16.48 13.04
CA PRO A 24 -15.42 16.44 13.59
C PRO A 24 -16.38 15.58 12.74
N ASN A 25 -16.03 15.33 11.49
CA ASN A 25 -16.81 14.47 10.59
C ASN A 25 -16.27 13.04 10.50
N ALA A 26 -15.34 12.64 11.37
CA ALA A 26 -14.72 11.32 11.32
C ALA A 26 -15.73 10.17 11.43
N MET A 27 -16.87 10.40 12.04
CA MET A 27 -17.96 9.43 12.20
C MET A 27 -19.18 9.77 11.32
N PHE A 28 -18.96 10.38 10.16
CA PHE A 28 -20.04 10.85 9.27
C PHE A 28 -20.87 9.73 8.64
N SER A 29 -20.34 8.51 8.57
CA SER A 29 -21.01 7.40 7.94
C SER A 29 -21.38 6.32 8.95
N VAL A 30 -22.53 5.68 8.73
CA VAL A 30 -22.94 4.48 9.47
C VAL A 30 -22.13 3.24 9.06
N ARG A 31 -21.41 3.32 7.96
CA ARG A 31 -20.52 2.26 7.50
C ARG A 31 -19.18 2.34 8.23
N PRO A 32 -18.79 1.33 9.00
CA PRO A 32 -17.53 1.34 9.73
C PRO A 32 -16.29 1.52 8.84
N ASP A 33 -16.32 0.99 7.62
CA ASP A 33 -15.24 1.12 6.64
C ASP A 33 -15.10 2.53 6.03
N HIS A 34 -16.08 3.40 6.27
CA HIS A 34 -16.06 4.81 5.83
C HIS A 34 -15.89 5.79 7.00
N GLN A 35 -15.65 5.31 8.18
CA GLN A 35 -15.33 6.15 9.36
C GLN A 35 -13.82 6.38 9.44
N TRP A 36 -13.38 7.16 10.43
CA TRP A 36 -11.98 7.52 10.59
C TRP A 36 -11.04 6.29 10.65
N ASN A 37 -11.49 5.23 11.26
CA ASN A 37 -10.75 3.98 11.43
C ASN A 37 -10.99 2.97 10.30
N GLY A 38 -11.77 3.34 9.31
CA GLY A 38 -11.93 2.55 8.11
C GLY A 38 -10.91 2.94 7.05
N ALA A 39 -10.65 2.08 6.11
CA ALA A 39 -9.89 2.42 4.92
C ALA A 39 -10.31 1.61 3.72
N TYR A 40 -10.28 2.28 2.62
CA TYR A 40 -10.31 1.70 1.29
C TYR A 40 -8.87 1.46 0.85
N THR A 41 -8.50 0.25 0.54
CA THR A 41 -7.09 -0.14 0.34
C THR A 41 -6.34 0.65 -0.73
N ALA A 42 -7.04 1.28 -1.66
CA ALA A 42 -6.43 2.15 -2.64
C ALA A 42 -5.78 3.39 -2.02
N TRP A 43 -6.39 3.99 -1.01
CA TRP A 43 -5.88 5.23 -0.38
C TRP A 43 -4.56 5.02 0.36
N PRO A 44 -4.43 4.02 1.24
CA PRO A 44 -3.13 3.72 1.84
C PRO A 44 -2.04 3.43 0.81
N ALA A 45 -2.37 2.72 -0.26
CA ALA A 45 -1.41 2.44 -1.33
C ALA A 45 -0.96 3.72 -2.05
N LEU A 46 -1.89 4.64 -2.36
CA LEU A 46 -1.56 5.93 -2.97
C LEU A 46 -0.71 6.81 -2.05
N ALA A 47 -1.04 6.87 -0.76
CA ALA A 47 -0.26 7.59 0.24
C ALA A 47 1.15 7.00 0.37
N ALA A 48 1.28 5.67 0.41
CA ALA A 48 2.57 4.98 0.42
C ALA A 48 3.40 5.31 -0.83
N THR A 49 2.77 5.34 -2.01
CA THR A 49 3.43 5.77 -3.26
C THR A 49 4.00 7.20 -3.14
N GLY A 50 3.23 8.10 -2.57
CA GLY A 50 3.68 9.47 -2.29
C GLY A 50 4.90 9.52 -1.36
N LEU A 51 4.88 8.73 -0.28
CA LEU A 51 6.02 8.63 0.64
C LEU A 51 7.27 8.07 -0.03
N TYR A 52 7.15 7.01 -0.82
CA TYR A 52 8.27 6.49 -1.58
C TYR A 52 8.86 7.53 -2.54
N ARG A 53 8.00 8.32 -3.21
CA ARG A 53 8.47 9.36 -4.15
C ARG A 53 9.31 10.44 -3.50
N ILE A 54 9.12 10.70 -2.23
CA ILE A 54 9.93 11.67 -1.45
C ILE A 54 11.02 10.98 -0.60
N GLY A 55 11.33 9.70 -0.87
CA GLY A 55 12.39 8.97 -0.19
C GLY A 55 12.06 8.49 1.22
N ARG A 56 10.76 8.40 1.59
CA ARG A 56 10.31 7.97 2.91
C ARG A 56 9.76 6.54 2.89
N GLY A 57 10.51 5.63 2.25
CA GLY A 57 10.20 4.20 2.27
C GLY A 57 10.18 3.60 3.68
N ASP A 58 10.90 4.18 4.62
CA ASP A 58 10.87 3.84 6.05
C ASP A 58 9.45 3.91 6.64
N LEU A 59 8.66 4.87 6.24
CA LEU A 59 7.27 5.05 6.66
C LEU A 59 6.29 4.20 5.84
N ALA A 60 6.55 4.02 4.55
CA ALA A 60 5.62 3.35 3.64
C ALA A 60 5.67 1.81 3.73
N THR A 61 6.86 1.24 3.91
CA THR A 61 7.07 -0.22 3.85
C THR A 61 6.27 -1.00 4.90
N PRO A 62 6.16 -0.56 6.16
CA PRO A 62 5.34 -1.26 7.15
C PRO A 62 3.87 -1.41 6.71
N TRP A 63 3.33 -0.43 6.01
CA TRP A 63 1.97 -0.48 5.49
C TRP A 63 1.76 -1.47 4.39
N LEU A 64 2.70 -1.59 3.47
CA LEU A 64 2.60 -2.62 2.43
C LEU A 64 2.48 -4.01 3.04
N ARG A 65 3.21 -4.26 4.12
CA ARG A 65 3.09 -5.52 4.87
C ARG A 65 1.73 -5.66 5.54
N GLY A 66 1.26 -4.61 6.20
CA GLY A 66 -0.04 -4.59 6.85
C GLY A 66 -1.18 -4.82 5.86
N LEU A 67 -1.16 -4.12 4.73
CA LEU A 67 -2.14 -4.28 3.66
C LEU A 67 -2.13 -5.70 3.08
N ALA A 68 -0.95 -6.27 2.82
CA ALA A 68 -0.84 -7.64 2.32
C ALA A 68 -1.42 -8.67 3.30
N ARG A 69 -1.14 -8.53 4.58
CA ARG A 69 -1.70 -9.41 5.62
C ARG A 69 -3.21 -9.25 5.73
N SER A 70 -3.70 -8.01 5.73
CA SER A 70 -5.13 -7.72 5.77
C SER A 70 -5.86 -8.29 4.54
N ALA A 71 -5.27 -8.19 3.36
CA ALA A 71 -5.82 -8.75 2.13
C ALA A 71 -5.96 -10.27 2.16
N ASN A 72 -5.12 -10.95 2.94
CA ASN A 72 -5.15 -12.41 3.07
C ASN A 72 -6.12 -12.91 4.16
N GLN A 73 -6.88 -12.05 4.80
CA GLN A 73 -7.91 -12.45 5.75
C GLN A 73 -9.18 -12.89 5.02
N GLY A 74 -9.61 -14.10 5.28
CA GLY A 74 -10.87 -14.64 4.77
C GLY A 74 -10.86 -15.00 3.28
N PRO A 75 -11.95 -15.65 2.82
CA PRO A 75 -12.01 -16.33 1.52
C PRO A 75 -12.22 -15.41 0.32
N PHE A 76 -12.67 -14.18 0.53
CA PHE A 76 -13.02 -13.26 -0.54
C PHE A 76 -12.20 -11.98 -0.45
N GLY A 77 -11.82 -11.47 -1.61
CA GLY A 77 -11.08 -10.24 -1.76
C GLY A 77 -11.94 -8.99 -1.54
N GLN A 78 -12.35 -8.72 -0.33
CA GLN A 78 -12.92 -7.42 -0.01
C GLN A 78 -11.83 -6.36 0.08
N CYS A 79 -12.12 -5.19 -0.43
CA CYS A 79 -11.19 -4.06 -0.47
C CYS A 79 -11.44 -3.01 0.63
N HIS A 80 -12.48 -3.21 1.44
CA HIS A 80 -12.80 -2.36 2.56
C HIS A 80 -12.30 -3.00 3.86
N PHE A 81 -11.59 -2.23 4.66
CA PHE A 81 -11.07 -2.65 5.94
C PHE A 81 -11.56 -1.73 7.04
N VAL A 82 -11.66 -2.28 8.22
CA VAL A 82 -11.88 -1.53 9.45
C VAL A 82 -10.77 -1.86 10.43
N GLU A 83 -10.34 -0.86 11.17
CA GLU A 83 -9.44 -1.09 12.28
C GLU A 83 -10.11 -2.01 13.30
N SER A 84 -9.38 -2.96 13.80
CA SER A 84 -9.84 -3.84 14.85
C SER A 84 -8.67 -4.21 15.76
N ALA A 85 -8.97 -4.77 16.89
CA ALA A 85 -7.99 -5.37 17.80
C ALA A 85 -7.39 -6.68 17.23
N VAL A 86 -7.27 -6.77 15.92
CA VAL A 86 -6.61 -7.89 15.25
C VAL A 86 -5.13 -7.84 15.58
N PRO A 87 -4.50 -8.96 15.93
CA PRO A 87 -3.07 -9.01 16.19
C PRO A 87 -2.23 -8.42 15.05
N PRO A 88 -1.09 -7.80 15.34
CA PRO A 88 -0.23 -7.18 14.34
C PRO A 88 0.20 -8.11 13.19
N ASP A 89 0.34 -9.40 13.46
CA ASP A 89 0.65 -10.42 12.46
C ASP A 89 -0.48 -10.62 11.43
N SER A 90 -1.71 -10.24 11.78
CA SER A 90 -2.87 -10.26 10.88
C SER A 90 -3.06 -8.94 10.11
N GLY A 91 -2.15 -7.97 10.26
CA GLY A 91 -2.17 -6.72 9.51
C GLY A 91 -2.71 -5.50 10.25
N GLY A 92 -3.26 -5.66 11.45
CA GLY A 92 -3.80 -4.55 12.25
C GLY A 92 -5.15 -4.02 11.80
N ALA A 93 -5.75 -4.62 10.78
CA ALA A 93 -7.08 -4.32 10.27
C ALA A 93 -7.78 -5.60 9.85
N ARG A 94 -9.09 -5.61 9.88
CA ARG A 94 -9.90 -6.72 9.37
C ARG A 94 -10.69 -6.30 8.14
N LYS A 95 -11.00 -7.25 7.28
CA LYS A 95 -11.92 -7.03 6.17
C LYS A 95 -13.33 -6.70 6.68
N ALA A 96 -14.02 -5.82 5.98
CA ALA A 96 -15.43 -5.55 6.20
C ALA A 96 -16.25 -6.83 6.05
N PHE A 97 -17.37 -6.90 6.79
CA PHE A 97 -18.23 -8.07 6.73
C PHE A 97 -18.81 -8.28 5.34
N TYR A 98 -18.92 -9.54 4.96
CA TYR A 98 -19.44 -9.95 3.66
C TYR A 98 -20.90 -9.50 3.43
N GLU A 99 -21.69 -9.48 4.49
CA GLU A 99 -23.12 -9.11 4.44
C GLU A 99 -23.35 -7.62 4.15
N TRP A 100 -22.32 -6.82 4.18
CA TRP A 100 -22.47 -5.42 3.83
C TRP A 100 -22.67 -5.28 2.32
N PRO A 101 -23.69 -4.52 1.88
CA PRO A 101 -24.11 -4.48 0.48
C PRO A 101 -23.07 -3.91 -0.49
N TYR A 102 -21.90 -3.56 0.02
CA TYR A 102 -20.84 -2.89 -0.75
C TYR A 102 -19.54 -3.68 -0.81
N GLY A 103 -19.58 -4.95 -0.42
CA GLY A 103 -18.37 -5.70 -0.07
C GLY A 103 -17.48 -6.12 -1.22
N ALA A 104 -17.83 -5.97 -2.49
CA ALA A 104 -17.11 -6.70 -3.54
C ALA A 104 -16.73 -5.92 -4.80
N ASP A 105 -17.21 -4.75 -4.99
CA ASP A 105 -17.26 -4.11 -6.31
C ASP A 105 -16.05 -3.26 -6.70
N TRP A 106 -15.21 -2.90 -5.76
CA TRP A 106 -14.10 -1.95 -5.97
C TRP A 106 -12.72 -2.61 -5.94
N ALA A 107 -12.66 -3.91 -5.99
CA ALA A 107 -11.42 -4.68 -5.80
C ALA A 107 -10.31 -4.33 -6.81
N CYS A 108 -10.67 -4.04 -8.04
CA CYS A 108 -9.70 -3.80 -9.11
C CYS A 108 -8.85 -2.57 -8.88
N SER A 109 -9.43 -1.46 -8.46
CA SER A 109 -8.69 -0.22 -8.20
C SER A 109 -7.71 -0.37 -7.03
N SER A 110 -8.10 -1.08 -6.00
CA SER A 110 -7.25 -1.33 -4.83
C SER A 110 -6.06 -2.21 -5.18
N SER A 111 -6.27 -3.26 -5.94
CA SER A 111 -5.21 -4.16 -6.40
C SER A 111 -4.22 -3.44 -7.30
N GLY A 112 -4.70 -2.65 -8.25
CA GLY A 112 -3.87 -1.84 -9.14
C GLY A 112 -3.02 -0.84 -8.38
N SER A 113 -3.60 -0.11 -7.42
CA SER A 113 -2.88 0.84 -6.58
C SER A 113 -1.80 0.16 -5.74
N TYR A 114 -2.10 -1.01 -5.17
CA TYR A 114 -1.14 -1.78 -4.40
C TYR A 114 0.04 -2.24 -5.26
N LEU A 115 -0.24 -2.84 -6.42
CA LEU A 115 0.80 -3.30 -7.34
C LEU A 115 1.68 -2.14 -7.84
N THR A 116 1.07 -1.01 -8.17
CA THR A 116 1.80 0.20 -8.56
C THR A 116 2.71 0.67 -7.43
N THR A 117 2.23 0.66 -6.18
CA THR A 117 3.04 1.03 -5.02
C THR A 117 4.22 0.07 -4.81
N VAL A 118 4.01 -1.22 -5.02
CA VAL A 118 5.11 -2.19 -4.94
C VAL A 118 6.14 -1.93 -6.05
N ILE A 119 5.70 -1.82 -7.28
CA ILE A 119 6.61 -1.68 -8.45
C ILE A 119 7.30 -0.32 -8.43
N GLU A 120 6.54 0.76 -8.38
CA GLU A 120 7.08 2.13 -8.48
C GLU A 120 7.58 2.69 -7.15
N GLY A 121 7.08 2.20 -6.04
CA GLY A 121 7.47 2.63 -4.69
C GLY A 121 8.58 1.76 -4.12
N LEU A 122 8.25 0.53 -3.70
CA LEU A 122 9.18 -0.36 -3.02
C LEU A 122 10.40 -0.70 -3.90
N PHE A 123 10.16 -1.14 -5.14
CA PHE A 123 11.23 -1.41 -6.11
C PHE A 123 11.73 -0.15 -6.83
N GLY A 124 11.03 0.97 -6.70
CA GLY A 124 11.46 2.26 -7.23
C GLY A 124 11.58 2.31 -8.75
N VAL A 125 10.83 1.47 -9.47
CA VAL A 125 10.87 1.41 -10.93
C VAL A 125 10.31 2.71 -11.53
N ARG A 126 11.05 3.27 -12.48
CA ARG A 126 10.63 4.44 -13.27
C ARG A 126 10.90 4.19 -14.75
N ALA A 127 9.90 4.47 -15.55
CA ALA A 127 10.02 4.44 -17.01
C ALA A 127 9.70 5.84 -17.55
N THR A 128 10.66 6.44 -18.23
CA THR A 128 10.46 7.75 -18.86
C THR A 128 10.90 7.71 -20.31
N PRO A 129 10.25 8.49 -21.19
CA PRO A 129 10.63 8.55 -22.62
C PRO A 129 12.09 8.97 -22.83
N PHE A 130 12.62 9.83 -21.96
CA PHE A 130 13.95 10.42 -22.14
C PHE A 130 15.07 9.63 -21.44
N ASN A 131 14.80 9.12 -20.23
CA ASN A 131 15.83 8.45 -19.42
C ASN A 131 15.71 6.92 -19.45
N GLY A 132 14.73 6.39 -20.18
CA GLY A 132 14.52 4.95 -20.24
C GLY A 132 13.99 4.36 -18.94
N LEU A 133 14.41 3.14 -18.64
CA LEU A 133 14.03 2.40 -17.43
C LEU A 133 15.12 2.56 -16.37
N SER A 134 14.71 2.86 -15.16
CA SER A 134 15.58 2.93 -13.96
C SER A 134 14.88 2.31 -12.76
N ALA A 135 15.65 1.98 -11.72
CA ALA A 135 15.11 1.54 -10.44
C ALA A 135 15.94 2.09 -9.28
N ALA A 136 15.24 2.48 -8.21
CA ALA A 136 15.82 2.94 -6.96
C ALA A 136 15.07 2.30 -5.78
N PRO A 137 15.37 1.04 -5.42
CA PRO A 137 14.66 0.29 -4.40
C PRO A 137 14.76 0.93 -3.01
N GLN A 138 13.68 0.87 -2.24
CA GLN A 138 13.56 1.45 -0.91
C GLN A 138 13.00 0.42 0.08
N PHE A 139 13.73 -0.65 0.32
CA PHE A 139 13.24 -1.76 1.14
C PHE A 139 13.18 -1.45 2.65
N ALA A 140 13.90 -0.44 3.13
CA ALA A 140 13.88 0.02 4.53
C ALA A 140 13.97 -1.12 5.57
N GLY A 141 14.85 -2.10 5.34
CA GLY A 141 14.98 -3.27 6.20
C GLY A 141 13.92 -4.36 6.00
N PHE A 142 12.97 -4.13 5.10
CA PHE A 142 12.09 -5.18 4.60
C PHE A 142 12.90 -6.15 3.77
N ASP A 143 12.46 -7.38 3.67
CA ASP A 143 13.10 -8.50 2.97
C ASP A 143 14.26 -8.10 2.01
N PRO A 144 15.52 -8.21 2.43
CA PRO A 144 16.66 -7.82 1.59
C PRO A 144 16.86 -8.73 0.38
N GLY A 145 16.18 -9.88 0.36
CA GLY A 145 16.17 -10.83 -0.73
C GLY A 145 15.02 -10.61 -1.73
N ALA A 146 14.18 -9.62 -1.52
CA ALA A 146 13.08 -9.33 -2.44
C ALA A 146 13.59 -9.01 -3.84
N GLU A 147 12.97 -9.64 -4.85
CA GLU A 147 13.30 -9.43 -6.26
C GLU A 147 12.02 -9.30 -7.10
N LEU A 148 12.07 -8.38 -8.06
CA LEU A 148 11.06 -8.22 -9.09
C LEU A 148 11.60 -8.78 -10.39
N HIS A 149 10.98 -9.83 -10.91
CA HIS A 149 11.38 -10.50 -12.15
C HIS A 149 10.44 -10.19 -13.30
N ASN A 150 10.92 -10.46 -14.51
CA ASN A 150 10.15 -10.37 -15.76
C ASN A 150 9.58 -8.97 -16.04
N LEU A 151 10.25 -7.93 -15.57
CA LEU A 151 9.88 -6.57 -15.91
C LEU A 151 10.20 -6.33 -17.39
N ARG A 152 9.17 -6.17 -18.21
CA ARG A 152 9.33 -5.97 -19.66
C ARG A 152 9.30 -4.49 -20.00
N TYR A 153 10.35 -4.01 -20.68
CA TYR A 153 10.42 -2.64 -21.17
C TYR A 153 11.11 -2.61 -22.55
N GLN A 154 10.45 -2.02 -23.55
CA GLN A 154 10.94 -1.90 -24.92
C GLN A 154 11.47 -3.23 -25.52
N GLY A 155 10.72 -4.30 -25.29
CA GLY A 155 11.06 -5.63 -25.83
C GLY A 155 12.16 -6.39 -25.07
N ARG A 156 12.75 -5.80 -24.03
CA ARG A 156 13.77 -6.43 -23.19
C ARG A 156 13.18 -6.78 -21.81
N PHE A 157 13.80 -7.75 -21.15
CA PHE A 157 13.44 -8.15 -19.81
C PHE A 157 14.48 -7.68 -18.79
N TYR A 158 14.00 -7.39 -17.60
CA TYR A 158 14.81 -6.91 -16.49
C TYR A 158 14.36 -7.57 -15.18
N ALA A 159 15.27 -7.61 -14.23
CA ALA A 159 15.00 -7.86 -12.82
C ALA A 159 15.42 -6.65 -11.99
N VAL A 160 14.77 -6.47 -10.85
CA VAL A 160 15.14 -5.46 -9.86
C VAL A 160 15.35 -6.14 -8.53
N SER A 161 16.49 -5.89 -7.90
CA SER A 161 16.83 -6.32 -6.55
C SER A 161 17.26 -5.12 -5.72
N ARG A 162 17.68 -5.35 -4.49
CA ARG A 162 18.31 -4.32 -3.65
C ARG A 162 19.48 -3.60 -4.33
N ASN A 163 20.12 -4.24 -5.28
CA ASN A 163 21.27 -3.70 -6.01
C ASN A 163 20.87 -2.89 -7.26
N GLY A 164 19.56 -2.70 -7.49
CA GLY A 164 19.03 -1.95 -8.61
C GLY A 164 18.57 -2.82 -9.78
N LEU A 165 18.52 -2.21 -10.96
CA LEU A 165 18.01 -2.79 -12.21
C LEU A 165 19.08 -3.60 -12.91
N ILE A 166 18.75 -4.82 -13.32
CA ILE A 166 19.63 -5.75 -14.04
C ILE A 166 18.91 -6.26 -15.30
N PRO A 167 19.50 -6.14 -16.51
CA PRO A 167 18.97 -6.79 -17.69
C PRO A 167 18.98 -8.32 -17.52
N THR A 168 17.91 -8.97 -17.95
CA THR A 168 17.81 -10.43 -17.98
C THR A 168 17.66 -10.89 -19.42
N ARG A 169 18.07 -12.14 -19.67
CA ARG A 169 18.01 -12.71 -21.03
C ARG A 169 16.60 -13.16 -21.38
#